data_63a1c9cfa15286549b4875db439bbf73
#
_entry.id   63a1c9cfa15286549b4875db439bbf73
#
_cell.length_a   1.000
_cell.length_b   1.000
_cell.length_c   1.000
_cell.angle_alpha   90.00
_cell.angle_beta   90.00
_cell.angle_gamma   90.00
#
_symmetry.space_group_name_H-M   'P 1'
#
loop_
_entity.id
_entity.type
_entity.pdbx_description
1 polymer ?
#
loop_
_entity_poly.entity_id
_entity_poly.type
_entity_poly.pdbx_seq_one_letter_code
_entity_poly.pdbx_strand_id
1 'polypeptide(L)'
;MEIEAIRNKKKVTGKDGKEKNQDYLLYTYLMSESVDMWTQSHDGGRHFGAMTTNILECFNGVLKGARGLPIATLVKFTGNKLVQYFHDRRKEYHYELSEGKKWSTYAFSTWDGNSHKSEKHYLKAFSNQDMIYQVVTLLNTCSTGGGNHNYEVRLWERTCSCGKWQNIRIPCSHAIRVCDVVNIDLTTYIHPCYSLDNALNTYSHAFAVPKSQSLWRDPMGPKWLPTGSISNNAKWLSI
;
A
#
# COMPACT_ATOMS: atom_id res chain seq x y z
N MET A 1 -6.46 14.44 16.07
CA MET A 1 -6.82 13.99 17.43
C MET A 1 -5.70 13.20 18.12
N GLU A 2 -5.02 12.26 17.47
CA GLU A 2 -3.91 11.51 18.11
C GLU A 2 -2.68 12.37 18.43
N ILE A 3 -2.36 13.35 17.61
CA ILE A 3 -1.23 14.26 17.82
C ILE A 3 -1.45 15.19 19.02
N GLU A 4 -2.69 15.61 19.27
CA GLU A 4 -3.04 16.36 20.48
C GLU A 4 -3.01 15.49 21.73
N ALA A 5 -3.29 14.20 21.62
CA ALA A 5 -3.15 13.26 22.74
C ALA A 5 -1.70 13.08 23.18
N ILE A 6 -0.74 13.13 22.24
CA ILE A 6 0.70 13.13 22.55
C ILE A 6 1.11 14.43 23.26
N ARG A 7 0.54 15.56 22.84
CA ARG A 7 0.79 16.87 23.48
C ARG A 7 0.23 16.94 24.91
N ASN A 8 -0.93 16.32 25.16
CA ASN A 8 -1.62 16.38 26.45
C ASN A 8 -1.10 15.35 27.48
N LYS A 9 -0.41 14.27 27.08
CA LYS A 9 0.30 13.35 28.02
C LYS A 9 1.43 14.00 28.81
N LYS A 10 1.74 15.25 28.57
CA LYS A 10 2.81 16.03 29.20
C LYS A 10 2.59 16.41 30.67
N LYS A 11 1.47 16.08 31.28
CA LYS A 11 1.17 16.51 32.65
C LYS A 11 1.28 15.44 33.74
N VAL A 12 1.86 14.28 33.44
CA VAL A 12 2.15 13.30 34.49
C VAL A 12 3.58 13.48 34.95
N THR A 13 3.72 14.06 36.12
CA THR A 13 4.97 14.30 36.85
C THR A 13 5.64 12.98 37.23
N GLY A 14 6.58 12.49 36.43
CA GLY A 14 7.57 11.50 36.85
C GLY A 14 8.70 12.18 37.60
N LYS A 15 9.18 11.56 38.68
CA LYS A 15 10.24 12.09 39.53
C LYS A 15 11.64 12.12 38.90
N ASP A 16 11.81 11.68 37.68
CA ASP A 16 13.09 11.66 36.98
C ASP A 16 13.05 12.50 35.70
N GLY A 17 13.81 13.60 35.71
CA GLY A 17 13.80 14.64 34.66
C GLY A 17 14.33 14.23 33.28
N LYS A 18 14.65 12.96 33.03
CA LYS A 18 15.20 12.47 31.76
C LYS A 18 14.14 12.06 30.69
N GLU A 19 12.99 11.57 31.10
CA GLU A 19 11.95 11.12 30.15
C GLU A 19 11.25 12.29 29.43
N LYS A 20 11.10 13.45 30.08
CA LYS A 20 10.41 14.60 29.51
C LYS A 20 11.07 15.19 28.26
N ASN A 21 12.39 15.06 28.11
CA ASN A 21 13.11 15.62 26.97
C ASN A 21 12.99 14.76 25.70
N GLN A 22 12.83 13.46 25.83
CA GLN A 22 12.82 12.54 24.70
C GLN A 22 11.49 12.59 23.92
N ASP A 23 10.36 12.64 24.63
CA ASP A 23 9.03 12.78 24.00
C ASP A 23 8.85 14.14 23.31
N TYR A 24 9.42 15.20 23.88
CA TYR A 24 9.40 16.53 23.26
C TYR A 24 10.27 16.59 22.01
N LEU A 25 11.43 15.95 22.01
CA LEU A 25 12.32 15.88 20.86
C LEU A 25 11.66 15.10 19.72
N LEU A 26 11.03 13.96 20.02
CA LEU A 26 10.32 13.14 19.04
C LEU A 26 9.13 13.89 18.43
N TYR A 27 8.33 14.56 19.25
CA TYR A 27 7.21 15.38 18.77
C TYR A 27 7.69 16.50 17.86
N THR A 28 8.74 17.22 18.26
CA THR A 28 9.29 18.34 17.49
C THR A 28 9.87 17.84 16.15
N TYR A 29 10.54 16.69 16.17
CA TYR A 29 11.05 16.05 14.96
C TYR A 29 9.92 15.63 14.02
N LEU A 30 8.90 14.92 14.53
CA LEU A 30 7.75 14.50 13.70
C LEU A 30 6.97 15.70 13.13
N MET A 31 6.89 16.81 13.86
CA MET A 31 6.23 18.03 13.40
C MET A 31 7.10 18.86 12.43
N SER A 32 8.40 18.63 12.37
CA SER A 32 9.27 19.25 11.38
C SER A 32 9.18 18.56 10.01
N GLU A 33 8.75 17.31 9.99
CA GLU A 33 8.50 16.57 8.75
C GLU A 33 7.08 16.84 8.24
N SER A 34 6.91 16.84 6.93
CA SER A 34 5.59 17.03 6.32
C SER A 34 4.65 15.89 6.72
N VAL A 35 3.48 16.24 7.23
CA VAL A 35 2.50 15.29 7.81
C VAL A 35 2.04 14.26 6.77
N ASP A 36 2.00 14.61 5.49
CA ASP A 36 1.66 13.73 4.38
C ASP A 36 2.73 12.65 4.10
N MET A 37 3.94 12.84 4.61
CA MET A 37 5.03 11.88 4.43
C MET A 37 4.96 10.68 5.38
N TRP A 38 4.31 10.82 6.53
CA TRP A 38 4.32 9.80 7.59
C TRP A 38 2.95 9.46 8.18
N THR A 39 1.88 10.20 7.82
CA THR A 39 0.52 9.88 8.28
C THR A 39 -0.37 9.43 7.14
N GLN A 40 -1.17 8.41 7.41
CA GLN A 40 -2.18 7.91 6.49
C GLN A 40 -3.33 8.89 6.24
N SER A 41 -3.67 9.67 7.27
CA SER A 41 -4.79 10.60 7.21
C SER A 41 -4.53 11.81 6.29
N HIS A 42 -3.28 12.07 5.94
CA HIS A 42 -2.85 13.22 5.14
C HIS A 42 -2.13 12.83 3.84
N ASP A 43 -1.99 11.54 3.54
CA ASP A 43 -1.28 11.05 2.36
C ASP A 43 -2.08 11.17 1.05
N GLY A 44 -3.31 11.70 1.12
CA GLY A 44 -4.21 11.79 -0.02
C GLY A 44 -4.65 10.43 -0.57
N GLY A 45 -4.55 9.35 0.24
CA GLY A 45 -4.88 7.97 -0.14
C GLY A 45 -3.85 7.36 -1.10
N ARG A 46 -2.60 7.80 -1.07
CA ARG A 46 -1.52 7.29 -1.93
C ARG A 46 -1.03 5.91 -1.54
N HIS A 47 -1.23 5.51 -0.29
CA HIS A 47 -0.78 4.20 0.20
C HIS A 47 -1.67 3.03 -0.25
N PHE A 48 -2.87 3.29 -0.78
CA PHE A 48 -3.82 2.27 -1.24
C PHE A 48 -4.02 1.12 -0.24
N GLY A 49 -4.04 1.45 1.05
CA GLY A 49 -4.16 0.47 2.15
C GLY A 49 -2.87 -0.26 2.52
N ALA A 50 -1.75 -0.02 1.83
CA ALA A 50 -0.45 -0.63 2.16
C ALA A 50 0.21 0.12 3.33
N MET A 51 -0.06 -0.33 4.56
CA MET A 51 0.36 0.34 5.79
C MET A 51 1.51 -0.32 6.52
N THR A 52 2.02 -1.41 5.99
CA THR A 52 3.01 -2.21 6.69
C THR A 52 4.30 -2.32 5.90
N THR A 53 5.40 -2.52 6.61
CA THR A 53 6.71 -2.86 6.03
C THR A 53 6.74 -4.26 5.40
N ASN A 54 5.65 -5.02 5.48
CA ASN A 54 5.58 -6.40 4.98
C ASN A 54 6.03 -6.56 3.53
N ILE A 55 5.76 -5.57 2.66
CA ILE A 55 6.22 -5.60 1.27
C ILE A 55 7.76 -5.59 1.21
N LEU A 56 8.39 -4.73 2.02
CA LEU A 56 9.85 -4.67 2.12
C LEU A 56 10.42 -5.92 2.77
N GLU A 57 9.75 -6.49 3.76
CA GLU A 57 10.14 -7.73 4.42
C GLU A 57 10.06 -8.92 3.48
N CYS A 58 9.01 -9.02 2.66
CA CYS A 58 8.90 -10.02 1.61
C CYS A 58 10.06 -9.94 0.62
N PHE A 59 10.38 -8.73 0.13
CA PHE A 59 11.51 -8.54 -0.77
C PHE A 59 12.85 -8.84 -0.10
N ASN A 60 13.02 -8.44 1.16
CA ASN A 60 14.17 -8.80 1.98
C ASN A 60 14.30 -10.32 2.15
N GLY A 61 13.19 -11.03 2.28
CA GLY A 61 13.15 -12.49 2.30
C GLY A 61 13.70 -13.12 1.03
N VAL A 62 13.31 -12.58 -0.13
CA VAL A 62 13.84 -13.04 -1.45
C VAL A 62 15.35 -12.84 -1.55
N LEU A 63 15.88 -11.75 -0.99
CA LEU A 63 17.32 -11.45 -1.00
C LEU A 63 18.12 -12.17 0.09
N LYS A 64 17.47 -12.88 1.01
CA LYS A 64 18.15 -13.51 2.18
C LYS A 64 19.32 -14.41 1.77
N GLY A 65 19.14 -15.22 0.73
CA GLY A 65 20.22 -16.10 0.21
C GLY A 65 21.32 -15.37 -0.56
N ALA A 66 21.05 -14.17 -1.03
CA ALA A 66 21.99 -13.38 -1.84
C ALA A 66 22.82 -12.38 -1.04
N ARG A 67 22.48 -12.11 0.23
CA ARG A 67 23.14 -11.08 1.06
C ARG A 67 24.62 -11.33 1.31
N GLY A 68 25.05 -12.58 1.28
CA GLY A 68 26.48 -12.96 1.43
C GLY A 68 27.29 -12.92 0.14
N LEU A 69 26.68 -12.56 -1.00
CA LEU A 69 27.34 -12.51 -2.29
C LEU A 69 28.15 -11.22 -2.46
N PRO A 70 29.22 -11.24 -3.28
CA PRO A 70 29.90 -10.03 -3.70
C PRO A 70 28.92 -9.01 -4.31
N ILE A 71 29.17 -7.72 -4.11
CA ILE A 71 28.27 -6.64 -4.53
C ILE A 71 27.89 -6.76 -6.02
N ALA A 72 28.83 -7.05 -6.91
CA ALA A 72 28.55 -7.20 -8.34
C ALA A 72 27.56 -8.34 -8.63
N THR A 73 27.70 -9.46 -7.91
CA THR A 73 26.81 -10.62 -8.03
C THR A 73 25.43 -10.32 -7.41
N LEU A 74 25.42 -9.61 -6.28
CA LEU A 74 24.16 -9.19 -5.64
C LEU A 74 23.35 -8.26 -6.56
N VAL A 75 24.01 -7.28 -7.20
CA VAL A 75 23.36 -6.37 -8.17
C VAL A 75 22.79 -7.15 -9.36
N LYS A 76 23.57 -8.08 -9.94
CA LYS A 76 23.07 -8.95 -11.02
C LYS A 76 21.89 -9.80 -10.58
N PHE A 77 21.99 -10.43 -9.42
CA PHE A 77 20.89 -11.25 -8.87
C PHE A 77 19.62 -10.42 -8.69
N THR A 78 19.72 -9.25 -8.07
CA THR A 78 18.58 -8.34 -7.85
C THR A 78 18.00 -7.88 -9.18
N GLY A 79 18.84 -7.48 -10.15
CA GLY A 79 18.40 -7.08 -11.48
C GLY A 79 17.66 -8.21 -12.21
N ASN A 80 18.23 -9.41 -12.22
CA ASN A 80 17.59 -10.57 -12.85
C ASN A 80 16.24 -10.92 -12.19
N LYS A 81 16.16 -10.85 -10.86
CA LYS A 81 14.89 -11.05 -10.14
C LYS A 81 13.84 -10.00 -10.51
N LEU A 82 14.24 -8.75 -10.62
CA LEU A 82 13.34 -7.68 -11.04
C LEU A 82 12.82 -7.92 -12.46
N VAL A 83 13.70 -8.24 -13.41
CA VAL A 83 13.32 -8.59 -14.80
C VAL A 83 12.34 -9.75 -14.82
N GLN A 84 12.62 -10.81 -14.03
CA GLN A 84 11.73 -11.96 -13.91
C GLN A 84 10.35 -11.56 -13.40
N TYR A 85 10.26 -10.76 -12.32
CA TYR A 85 8.98 -10.29 -11.78
C TYR A 85 8.18 -9.51 -12.83
N PHE A 86 8.81 -8.62 -13.58
CA PHE A 86 8.14 -7.86 -14.63
C PHE A 86 7.64 -8.77 -15.75
N HIS A 87 8.44 -9.76 -16.14
CA HIS A 87 8.05 -10.75 -17.15
C HIS A 87 6.84 -11.57 -16.71
N ASP A 88 6.91 -12.14 -15.49
CA ASP A 88 5.88 -13.02 -14.95
C ASP A 88 4.56 -12.26 -14.76
N ARG A 89 4.62 -11.05 -14.19
CA ARG A 89 3.44 -10.18 -14.03
C ARG A 89 2.82 -9.78 -15.38
N ARG A 90 3.64 -9.44 -16.36
CA ARG A 90 3.15 -9.14 -17.70
C ARG A 90 2.39 -10.32 -18.30
N LYS A 91 2.95 -11.53 -18.19
CA LYS A 91 2.32 -12.75 -18.68
C LYS A 91 0.99 -13.02 -17.96
N GLU A 92 0.98 -12.88 -16.64
CA GLU A 92 -0.22 -13.04 -15.81
C GLU A 92 -1.34 -12.08 -16.24
N TYR A 93 -1.04 -10.78 -16.36
CA TYR A 93 -2.05 -9.79 -16.74
C TYR A 93 -2.53 -9.91 -18.17
N HIS A 94 -1.66 -10.30 -19.09
CA HIS A 94 -2.09 -10.65 -20.45
C HIS A 94 -3.08 -11.81 -20.47
N TYR A 95 -2.82 -12.83 -19.67
CA TYR A 95 -3.71 -13.97 -19.54
C TYR A 95 -5.06 -13.56 -18.94
N GLU A 96 -5.06 -12.78 -17.85
CA GLU A 96 -6.30 -12.30 -17.22
C GLU A 96 -7.13 -11.42 -18.15
N LEU A 97 -6.48 -10.55 -18.94
CA LEU A 97 -7.16 -9.74 -19.97
C LEU A 97 -7.75 -10.62 -21.07
N SER A 98 -7.07 -11.68 -21.51
CA SER A 98 -7.57 -12.62 -22.53
C SER A 98 -8.80 -13.40 -22.04
N GLU A 99 -8.96 -13.56 -20.72
CA GLU A 99 -10.17 -14.13 -20.10
C GLU A 99 -11.31 -13.10 -19.98
N GLY A 100 -11.13 -11.88 -20.46
CA GLY A 100 -12.15 -10.82 -20.41
C GLY A 100 -12.25 -10.12 -19.04
N LYS A 101 -11.31 -10.35 -18.13
CA LYS A 101 -11.26 -9.65 -16.85
C LYS A 101 -10.82 -8.20 -17.07
N LYS A 102 -11.45 -7.26 -16.38
CA LYS A 102 -11.13 -5.83 -16.44
C LYS A 102 -10.32 -5.37 -15.24
N TRP A 103 -10.56 -5.95 -14.09
CA TRP A 103 -10.01 -5.55 -12.81
C TRP A 103 -9.09 -6.61 -12.24
N SER A 104 -8.08 -6.19 -11.50
CA SER A 104 -7.16 -7.11 -10.81
C SER A 104 -7.93 -8.03 -9.84
N THR A 105 -7.41 -9.22 -9.64
CA THR A 105 -7.99 -10.22 -8.70
C THR A 105 -8.18 -9.64 -7.30
N TYR A 106 -7.24 -8.78 -6.83
CA TYR A 106 -7.36 -8.08 -5.55
C TYR A 106 -8.56 -7.13 -5.51
N ALA A 107 -8.74 -6.31 -6.55
CA ALA A 107 -9.86 -5.36 -6.60
C ALA A 107 -11.20 -6.10 -6.67
N PHE A 108 -11.26 -7.15 -7.48
CA PHE A 108 -12.45 -7.97 -7.62
C PHE A 108 -12.84 -8.65 -6.30
N SER A 109 -11.90 -9.32 -5.63
CA SER A 109 -12.17 -10.00 -4.36
C SER A 109 -12.55 -9.02 -3.23
N THR A 110 -11.95 -7.83 -3.22
CA THR A 110 -12.30 -6.78 -2.26
C THR A 110 -13.69 -6.23 -2.51
N TRP A 111 -14.03 -5.97 -3.77
CA TRP A 111 -15.35 -5.53 -4.18
C TRP A 111 -16.41 -6.58 -3.85
N ASP A 112 -16.20 -7.83 -4.21
CA ASP A 112 -17.10 -8.94 -3.95
C ASP A 112 -17.39 -9.10 -2.45
N GLY A 113 -16.33 -9.13 -1.63
CA GLY A 113 -16.46 -9.18 -0.18
C GLY A 113 -17.19 -7.96 0.43
N ASN A 114 -17.07 -6.78 -0.17
CA ASN A 114 -17.83 -5.60 0.24
C ASN A 114 -19.28 -5.65 -0.26
N SER A 115 -19.54 -6.22 -1.44
CA SER A 115 -20.86 -6.42 -2.00
C SER A 115 -21.72 -7.32 -1.08
N HIS A 116 -21.21 -8.45 -0.67
CA HIS A 116 -21.89 -9.34 0.30
C HIS A 116 -22.22 -8.65 1.63
N LYS A 117 -21.36 -7.72 2.08
CA LYS A 117 -21.61 -6.92 3.29
C LYS A 117 -22.67 -5.85 3.06
N SER A 118 -22.78 -5.31 1.83
CA SER A 118 -23.71 -4.25 1.49
C SER A 118 -25.17 -4.69 1.60
N GLU A 119 -25.46 -5.96 1.37
CA GLU A 119 -26.80 -6.55 1.49
C GLU A 119 -27.43 -6.35 2.89
N LYS A 120 -26.58 -6.25 3.91
CA LYS A 120 -26.99 -6.08 5.32
C LYS A 120 -27.07 -4.61 5.76
N HIS A 121 -26.95 -3.69 4.83
CA HIS A 121 -27.04 -2.25 5.10
C HIS A 121 -28.36 -1.67 4.59
N TYR A 122 -28.83 -0.62 5.26
CA TYR A 122 -30.02 0.12 4.89
C TYR A 122 -29.69 1.56 4.55
N LEU A 123 -30.28 2.06 3.47
CA LEU A 123 -30.27 3.48 3.16
C LEU A 123 -31.36 4.16 4.02
N LYS A 124 -30.98 5.13 4.85
CA LYS A 124 -31.88 5.79 5.78
C LYS A 124 -32.35 7.15 5.29
N ALA A 125 -31.44 7.97 4.86
CA ALA A 125 -31.70 9.34 4.45
C ALA A 125 -30.73 9.74 3.32
N PHE A 126 -31.16 10.71 2.51
CA PHE A 126 -30.36 11.12 1.37
C PHE A 126 -30.78 12.50 0.85
N SER A 127 -29.82 13.18 0.24
CA SER A 127 -30.02 14.30 -0.67
C SER A 127 -29.54 13.88 -2.05
N ASN A 128 -30.48 13.67 -2.97
CA ASN A 128 -30.11 13.30 -4.35
C ASN A 128 -29.41 14.44 -5.10
N GLN A 129 -29.69 15.68 -4.73
CA GLN A 129 -29.06 16.85 -5.35
C GLN A 129 -27.57 16.93 -5.00
N ASP A 130 -27.23 16.63 -3.75
CA ASP A 130 -25.84 16.70 -3.25
C ASP A 130 -25.13 15.35 -3.31
N MET A 131 -25.82 14.28 -3.74
CA MET A 131 -25.31 12.89 -3.72
C MET A 131 -24.76 12.47 -2.35
N ILE A 132 -25.41 12.93 -1.27
CA ILE A 132 -25.05 12.61 0.11
C ILE A 132 -26.09 11.65 0.68
N TYR A 133 -25.63 10.54 1.23
CA TYR A 133 -26.47 9.44 1.68
C TYR A 133 -26.09 8.98 3.09
N GLN A 134 -27.07 8.64 3.89
CA GLN A 134 -26.89 8.03 5.21
C GLN A 134 -27.21 6.54 5.15
N VAL A 135 -26.23 5.71 5.47
CA VAL A 135 -26.31 4.24 5.49
C VAL A 135 -26.23 3.73 6.92
N VAL A 136 -27.13 2.84 7.27
CA VAL A 136 -27.19 2.20 8.59
C VAL A 136 -26.72 0.76 8.47
N THR A 137 -25.77 0.38 9.31
CA THR A 137 -25.29 -1.01 9.45
C THR A 137 -25.97 -1.67 10.65
N LEU A 138 -26.52 -2.87 10.44
CA LEU A 138 -27.12 -3.66 11.51
C LEU A 138 -26.08 -4.22 12.48
N LEU A 139 -26.50 -4.43 13.72
CA LEU A 139 -25.71 -4.96 14.84
C LEU A 139 -24.90 -6.21 14.54
N ASN A 140 -25.41 -7.12 13.74
CA ASN A 140 -24.80 -8.43 13.47
C ASN A 140 -23.62 -8.39 12.48
N THR A 141 -23.31 -7.22 11.92
CA THR A 141 -22.27 -7.05 10.90
C THR A 141 -21.04 -6.29 11.40
N CYS A 142 -21.10 -5.79 12.64
CA CYS A 142 -20.00 -5.03 13.24
C CYS A 142 -19.33 -5.84 14.35
N SER A 143 -18.06 -6.15 14.20
CA SER A 143 -17.24 -6.90 15.16
C SER A 143 -16.82 -6.09 16.40
N THR A 144 -17.20 -4.82 16.48
CA THR A 144 -16.79 -3.90 17.56
C THR A 144 -17.99 -3.26 18.25
N GLY A 145 -18.71 -4.05 19.04
CA GLY A 145 -19.59 -3.53 20.11
C GLY A 145 -20.84 -2.76 19.70
N GLY A 146 -21.97 -3.34 19.98
CA GLY A 146 -23.25 -2.84 20.44
C GLY A 146 -23.82 -1.56 19.84
N GLY A 147 -24.44 -1.61 18.67
CA GLY A 147 -25.34 -0.56 18.21
C GLY A 147 -25.37 -0.41 16.67
N ASN A 148 -26.49 0.12 16.16
CA ASN A 148 -26.56 0.51 14.76
C ASN A 148 -25.61 1.67 14.50
N HIS A 149 -24.68 1.49 13.57
CA HIS A 149 -23.79 2.57 13.16
C HIS A 149 -24.33 3.27 11.91
N ASN A 150 -24.33 4.59 11.94
CA ASN A 150 -24.69 5.43 10.81
C ASN A 150 -23.42 5.89 10.09
N TYR A 151 -23.38 5.71 8.78
CA TYR A 151 -22.28 6.15 7.94
C TYR A 151 -22.79 7.12 6.90
N GLU A 152 -22.05 8.22 6.69
CA GLU A 152 -22.31 9.17 5.62
C GLU A 152 -21.48 8.78 4.41
N VAL A 153 -22.13 8.70 3.26
CA VAL A 153 -21.51 8.39 1.97
C VAL A 153 -21.73 9.58 1.03
N ARG A 154 -20.66 10.14 0.50
CA ARG A 154 -20.65 11.21 -0.51
C ARG A 154 -20.11 10.64 -1.82
N LEU A 155 -21.03 10.32 -2.73
CA LEU A 155 -20.64 9.65 -3.98
C LEU A 155 -19.79 10.55 -4.86
N TRP A 156 -20.12 11.83 -4.97
CA TRP A 156 -19.35 12.77 -5.79
C TRP A 156 -17.90 12.89 -5.32
N GLU A 157 -17.69 13.01 -4.02
CA GLU A 157 -16.37 13.11 -3.42
C GLU A 157 -15.64 11.76 -3.33
N ARG A 158 -16.34 10.65 -3.60
CA ARG A 158 -15.83 9.28 -3.42
C ARG A 158 -15.37 9.02 -1.98
N THR A 159 -16.16 9.52 -1.02
CA THR A 159 -15.84 9.40 0.40
C THR A 159 -16.94 8.70 1.20
N CYS A 160 -16.52 8.05 2.27
CA CYS A 160 -17.42 7.48 3.28
C CYS A 160 -16.84 7.73 4.66
N SER A 161 -17.67 8.07 5.63
CA SER A 161 -17.21 8.31 7.01
C SER A 161 -16.55 7.09 7.67
N CYS A 162 -16.66 5.89 7.08
CA CYS A 162 -15.93 4.71 7.53
C CYS A 162 -14.43 4.72 7.16
N GLY A 163 -13.97 5.64 6.31
CA GLY A 163 -12.59 5.79 5.87
C GLY A 163 -12.07 4.76 4.87
N LYS A 164 -12.74 3.60 4.72
CA LYS A 164 -12.24 2.48 3.90
C LYS A 164 -12.13 2.81 2.41
N TRP A 165 -13.12 3.54 1.87
CA TRP A 165 -13.13 3.89 0.46
C TRP A 165 -11.97 4.81 0.10
N GLN A 166 -11.76 5.85 0.90
CA GLN A 166 -10.65 6.80 0.69
C GLN A 166 -9.29 6.13 0.77
N ASN A 167 -9.16 5.18 1.69
CA ASN A 167 -7.91 4.50 1.96
C ASN A 167 -7.49 3.55 0.84
N ILE A 168 -8.39 2.66 0.42
CA ILE A 168 -8.08 1.64 -0.60
C ILE A 168 -8.54 2.00 -2.00
N ARG A 169 -9.30 3.10 -2.18
CA ARG A 169 -9.83 3.56 -3.47
C ARG A 169 -10.73 2.54 -4.19
N ILE A 170 -11.28 1.60 -3.44
CA ILE A 170 -12.33 0.68 -3.87
C ILE A 170 -13.56 0.96 -3.01
N PRO A 171 -14.78 1.06 -3.59
CA PRO A 171 -16.00 1.34 -2.83
C PRO A 171 -16.17 0.39 -1.63
N CYS A 172 -16.41 0.95 -0.47
CA CYS A 172 -16.74 0.17 0.72
C CYS A 172 -18.20 -0.36 0.64
N SER A 173 -18.57 -1.27 1.51
CA SER A 173 -19.92 -1.84 1.54
C SER A 173 -21.03 -0.79 1.67
N HIS A 174 -20.79 0.32 2.35
CA HIS A 174 -21.75 1.41 2.46
C HIS A 174 -21.96 2.14 1.12
N ALA A 175 -20.87 2.43 0.40
CA ALA A 175 -20.93 3.05 -0.91
C ALA A 175 -21.60 2.13 -1.94
N ILE A 176 -21.31 0.82 -1.90
CA ILE A 176 -21.94 -0.18 -2.74
C ILE A 176 -23.45 -0.19 -2.50
N ARG A 177 -23.89 -0.21 -1.24
CA ARG A 177 -25.31 -0.17 -0.94
C ARG A 177 -26.03 1.06 -1.51
N VAL A 178 -25.40 2.21 -1.46
CA VAL A 178 -25.96 3.42 -2.06
C VAL A 178 -26.09 3.25 -3.57
N CYS A 179 -25.02 2.83 -4.25
CA CYS A 179 -25.03 2.66 -5.70
C CYS A 179 -26.08 1.65 -6.18
N ASP A 180 -26.26 0.54 -5.42
CA ASP A 180 -27.28 -0.47 -5.71
C ASP A 180 -28.69 0.12 -5.65
N VAL A 181 -28.99 0.91 -4.60
CA VAL A 181 -30.31 1.53 -4.42
C VAL A 181 -30.58 2.63 -5.44
N VAL A 182 -29.56 3.42 -5.78
CA VAL A 182 -29.69 4.54 -6.74
C VAL A 182 -29.50 4.09 -8.20
N ASN A 183 -29.17 2.81 -8.40
CA ASN A 183 -28.93 2.21 -9.70
C ASN A 183 -27.78 2.90 -10.49
N ILE A 184 -26.66 3.10 -9.81
CA ILE A 184 -25.44 3.69 -10.41
C ILE A 184 -24.39 2.59 -10.62
N ASP A 185 -23.71 2.63 -11.78
CA ASP A 185 -22.62 1.70 -12.08
C ASP A 185 -21.45 1.87 -11.14
N LEU A 186 -21.24 0.87 -10.30
CA LEU A 186 -20.17 0.80 -9.31
C LEU A 186 -18.76 0.80 -9.91
N THR A 187 -18.61 0.29 -11.14
CA THR A 187 -17.30 0.16 -11.77
C THR A 187 -16.63 1.52 -12.02
N THR A 188 -17.42 2.59 -12.14
CA THR A 188 -16.91 3.96 -12.28
C THR A 188 -16.23 4.51 -11.03
N TYR A 189 -16.49 3.90 -9.89
CA TYR A 189 -15.97 4.32 -8.59
C TYR A 189 -14.74 3.55 -8.13
N ILE A 190 -14.36 2.48 -8.82
CA ILE A 190 -13.09 1.78 -8.58
C ILE A 190 -11.97 2.61 -9.21
N HIS A 191 -10.89 2.84 -8.46
CA HIS A 191 -9.78 3.63 -8.97
C HIS A 191 -9.07 2.93 -10.14
N PRO A 192 -8.72 3.65 -11.21
CA PRO A 192 -8.13 3.06 -12.43
C PRO A 192 -6.81 2.31 -12.20
N CYS A 193 -6.07 2.59 -11.11
CA CYS A 193 -4.83 1.85 -10.79
C CYS A 193 -5.06 0.33 -10.62
N TYR A 194 -6.29 -0.08 -10.35
CA TYR A 194 -6.65 -1.50 -10.22
C TYR A 194 -7.07 -2.14 -11.54
N SER A 195 -7.16 -1.39 -12.65
CA SER A 195 -7.44 -1.97 -13.97
C SER A 195 -6.26 -2.79 -14.46
N LEU A 196 -6.56 -3.89 -15.14
CA LEU A 196 -5.53 -4.75 -15.72
C LEU A 196 -4.76 -4.05 -16.84
N ASP A 197 -5.39 -3.11 -17.57
CA ASP A 197 -4.70 -2.30 -18.58
C ASP A 197 -3.60 -1.43 -17.95
N ASN A 198 -3.89 -0.75 -16.84
CA ASN A 198 -2.90 0.06 -16.15
C ASN A 198 -1.80 -0.80 -15.50
N ALA A 199 -2.18 -1.96 -14.96
CA ALA A 199 -1.22 -2.93 -14.45
C ALA A 199 -0.29 -3.41 -15.58
N LEU A 200 -0.86 -3.80 -16.72
CA LEU A 200 -0.08 -4.22 -17.88
C LEU A 200 0.85 -3.12 -18.39
N ASN A 201 0.36 -1.88 -18.48
CA ASN A 201 1.17 -0.73 -18.88
C ASN A 201 2.35 -0.52 -17.92
N THR A 202 2.14 -0.68 -16.61
CA THR A 202 3.22 -0.59 -15.61
C THR A 202 4.32 -1.62 -15.85
N TYR A 203 3.95 -2.86 -16.21
CA TYR A 203 4.89 -3.95 -16.46
C TYR A 203 5.31 -4.10 -17.94
N SER A 204 4.90 -3.19 -18.81
CA SER A 204 5.21 -3.25 -20.24
C SER A 204 6.66 -2.88 -20.58
N HIS A 205 7.34 -2.13 -19.70
CA HIS A 205 8.72 -1.72 -19.92
C HIS A 205 9.67 -2.90 -20.04
N ALA A 206 10.47 -2.88 -21.10
CA ALA A 206 11.55 -3.84 -21.29
C ALA A 206 12.79 -3.35 -20.52
N PHE A 207 13.37 -4.22 -19.72
CA PHE A 207 14.65 -3.96 -19.11
C PHE A 207 15.77 -4.28 -20.10
N ALA A 208 16.79 -3.42 -20.15
CA ALA A 208 18.03 -3.74 -20.87
C ALA A 208 18.70 -4.96 -20.21
N VAL A 209 19.10 -5.93 -21.02
CA VAL A 209 19.87 -7.08 -20.53
C VAL A 209 21.17 -6.58 -19.91
N PRO A 210 21.50 -6.93 -18.66
CA PRO A 210 22.76 -6.53 -18.05
C PRO A 210 23.93 -7.01 -18.90
N LYS A 211 24.82 -6.08 -19.30
CA LYS A 211 26.02 -6.43 -20.05
C LYS A 211 26.91 -7.37 -19.25
N SER A 212 27.69 -8.19 -19.94
CA SER A 212 28.75 -8.98 -19.29
C SER A 212 29.65 -8.08 -18.44
N GLN A 213 30.10 -8.60 -17.31
CA GLN A 213 30.97 -7.86 -16.38
C GLN A 213 32.25 -7.37 -17.04
N SER A 214 32.76 -8.10 -18.05
CA SER A 214 33.92 -7.70 -18.86
C SER A 214 33.70 -6.41 -19.66
N LEU A 215 32.42 -6.03 -19.90
CA LEU A 215 32.06 -4.81 -20.63
C LEU A 215 31.70 -3.64 -19.71
N TRP A 216 31.80 -3.81 -18.39
CA TRP A 216 31.57 -2.73 -17.47
C TRP A 216 32.76 -1.77 -17.50
N ARG A 217 32.45 -0.47 -17.54
CA ARG A 217 33.51 0.56 -17.47
C ARG A 217 34.16 0.51 -16.10
N ASP A 218 35.47 0.69 -16.06
CA ASP A 218 36.17 0.89 -14.79
C ASP A 218 35.57 2.11 -14.05
N PRO A 219 35.38 2.02 -12.73
CA PRO A 219 34.83 3.13 -11.95
C PRO A 219 35.77 4.34 -12.04
N MET A 220 35.23 5.52 -12.35
CA MET A 220 35.95 6.79 -12.38
C MET A 220 36.22 7.33 -10.97
N GLY A 221 36.84 6.53 -10.09
CA GLY A 221 37.13 6.92 -8.73
C GLY A 221 38.00 5.93 -7.98
N PRO A 222 38.38 6.20 -6.73
CA PRO A 222 39.22 5.31 -5.97
C PRO A 222 38.57 3.93 -5.83
N LYS A 223 39.30 2.88 -6.18
CA LYS A 223 38.85 1.50 -5.96
C LYS A 223 38.86 1.22 -4.46
N TRP A 224 37.68 1.10 -3.87
CA TRP A 224 37.53 0.65 -2.49
C TRP A 224 37.78 -0.86 -2.45
N LEU A 225 38.93 -1.26 -1.94
CA LEU A 225 39.19 -2.66 -1.59
C LEU A 225 38.75 -2.90 -0.15
N PRO A 226 38.09 -4.04 0.15
CA PRO A 226 37.78 -4.35 1.53
C PRO A 226 39.05 -4.41 2.37
N THR A 227 39.12 -3.58 3.40
CA THR A 227 40.18 -3.62 4.39
C THR A 227 39.94 -4.83 5.30
N GLY A 228 40.59 -5.94 4.99
CA GLY A 228 40.55 -7.15 5.78
C GLY A 228 41.04 -8.33 4.94
N SER A 229 41.93 -9.11 5.51
CA SER A 229 42.42 -10.35 4.92
C SER A 229 41.23 -11.23 4.56
N ILE A 230 40.93 -11.37 3.27
CA ILE A 230 40.04 -12.39 2.76
C ILE A 230 40.64 -13.71 3.24
N SER A 231 40.04 -14.34 4.23
CA SER A 231 40.40 -15.71 4.59
C SER A 231 40.18 -16.56 3.32
N ASN A 232 41.16 -17.31 2.92
CA ASN A 232 41.21 -18.11 1.68
C ASN A 232 40.14 -19.22 1.58
N ASN A 233 39.05 -19.14 2.34
CA ASN A 233 38.00 -20.14 2.36
C ASN A 233 36.72 -19.76 1.60
N ALA A 234 36.69 -18.66 0.86
CA ALA A 234 35.60 -18.39 -0.05
C ALA A 234 35.83 -19.19 -1.35
N LYS A 235 35.32 -20.43 -1.38
CA LYS A 235 35.10 -21.17 -2.63
C LYS A 235 34.05 -20.41 -3.43
N TRP A 236 34.49 -19.67 -4.44
CA TRP A 236 33.64 -19.03 -5.41
C TRP A 236 33.07 -20.10 -6.33
N LEU A 237 31.80 -20.41 -6.16
CA LEU A 237 31.07 -21.23 -7.12
C LEU A 237 30.98 -20.43 -8.43
N SER A 238 31.71 -20.87 -9.44
CA SER A 238 31.48 -20.56 -10.84
C SER A 238 30.10 -21.11 -11.22
N ILE A 239 29.16 -20.23 -11.52
CA ILE A 239 27.87 -20.53 -12.17
C ILE A 239 27.98 -20.02 -13.59
#